data_83429e3931c5ab3c0c8355c78671bc2e
#
_entry.id   83429e3931c5ab3c0c8355c78671bc2e
#
_cell.length_a   1.000
_cell.length_b   1.000
_cell.length_c   1.000
_cell.angle_alpha   90.00
_cell.angle_beta   90.00
_cell.angle_gamma   90.00
#
_symmetry.space_group_name_H-M   'P 1'
#
loop_
_entity.id
_entity.type
_entity.pdbx_description
1 polymer ?
#
loop_
_entity_poly.entity_id
_entity_poly.type
_entity_poly.pdbx_seq_one_letter_code
_entity_poly.pdbx_strand_id
1 'polypeptide(L)'
;MRAVDLIQKKRDGQELTAAEIKWLVEGYVAGTVPDYQMSAFAMAVYFKGMTTREISDLTMNMVKTGQEFDLSAIEGIKVDKHSTGGVGDKVTLILAPLVASFDVPVAKMSGRGLGHTGGTIDKLESIKGFQVERSQDDFIKQVQDTGVSVIGQSDQLVKADKLLYALRDVTATVDTIPLIASSVMSKKIAAGADAILLDVTVGEGAFMKTVDEARELAQTMVNLGKAVGRKTVAVITDMSQPLGRAIGNRLEILEALEILQGKGREDISHFICELAQIMLSLANVEKTVEEVRQHLENGQALNKFEAMILAQGGDLEDLYRPVTVDHVVEIPAQEDGVIEALPAMEFGLFAMRLGAGRAVKTDALDYETGIVFEKKVGESVKKGEIVAKVYANGKISPELVTDFQKYVKIKMSDETLKMREIIEIIS
;
A
#
# COMPACT_ATOMS: atom_id res chain seq x y z
N MET A 1 -12.05 -27.89 -23.59
CA MET A 1 -11.67 -28.00 -22.18
C MET A 1 -12.89 -27.79 -21.30
N ARG A 2 -12.94 -28.36 -20.10
CA ARG A 2 -14.00 -28.10 -19.12
C ARG A 2 -13.31 -27.62 -17.83
N ALA A 3 -13.88 -26.61 -17.17
CA ALA A 3 -13.30 -26.08 -15.94
C ALA A 3 -13.12 -27.15 -14.85
N VAL A 4 -14.06 -28.08 -14.72
CA VAL A 4 -14.00 -29.18 -13.74
C VAL A 4 -12.75 -30.05 -13.92
N ASP A 5 -12.31 -30.31 -15.15
CA ASP A 5 -11.10 -31.13 -15.41
C ASP A 5 -9.83 -30.40 -14.95
N LEU A 6 -9.78 -29.08 -15.14
CA LEU A 6 -8.64 -28.23 -14.72
C LEU A 6 -8.61 -28.08 -13.20
N ILE A 7 -9.77 -27.93 -12.57
CA ILE A 7 -9.91 -27.87 -11.10
C ILE A 7 -9.44 -29.21 -10.50
N GLN A 8 -9.86 -30.34 -11.06
CA GLN A 8 -9.44 -31.66 -10.58
C GLN A 8 -7.94 -31.86 -10.74
N LYS A 9 -7.38 -31.49 -11.90
CA LYS A 9 -5.94 -31.54 -12.17
C LYS A 9 -5.15 -30.73 -11.13
N LYS A 10 -5.56 -29.50 -10.83
CA LYS A 10 -4.91 -28.66 -9.81
C LYS A 10 -5.10 -29.19 -8.39
N ARG A 11 -6.31 -29.64 -8.04
CA ARG A 11 -6.62 -30.25 -6.74
C ARG A 11 -5.72 -31.47 -6.46
N ASP A 12 -5.43 -32.25 -7.49
CA ASP A 12 -4.60 -33.47 -7.39
C ASP A 12 -3.09 -33.15 -7.45
N GLY A 13 -2.70 -31.84 -7.45
CA GLY A 13 -1.32 -31.36 -7.37
C GLY A 13 -0.57 -31.36 -8.72
N GLN A 14 -1.29 -31.50 -9.84
CA GLN A 14 -0.69 -31.44 -11.17
C GLN A 14 -0.57 -30.01 -11.68
N GLU A 15 0.45 -29.74 -12.50
CA GLU A 15 0.62 -28.46 -13.15
C GLU A 15 -0.36 -28.26 -14.31
N LEU A 16 -0.93 -27.05 -14.40
CA LEU A 16 -1.68 -26.62 -15.58
C LEU A 16 -0.71 -26.11 -16.67
N THR A 17 -1.02 -26.38 -17.92
CA THR A 17 -0.31 -25.80 -19.06
C THR A 17 -0.70 -24.33 -19.27
N ALA A 18 0.12 -23.58 -20.00
CA ALA A 18 -0.17 -22.19 -20.37
C ALA A 18 -1.52 -22.04 -21.11
N ALA A 19 -1.86 -23.02 -21.99
CA ALA A 19 -3.12 -23.03 -22.71
C ALA A 19 -4.35 -23.27 -21.79
N GLU A 20 -4.18 -24.12 -20.76
CA GLU A 20 -5.22 -24.39 -19.77
C GLU A 20 -5.47 -23.16 -18.88
N ILE A 21 -4.40 -22.49 -18.42
CA ILE A 21 -4.50 -21.26 -17.63
C ILE A 21 -5.16 -20.14 -18.46
N LYS A 22 -4.71 -19.94 -19.70
CA LYS A 22 -5.31 -18.97 -20.61
C LYS A 22 -6.80 -19.20 -20.78
N TRP A 23 -7.20 -20.45 -21.08
CA TRP A 23 -8.61 -20.80 -21.27
C TRP A 23 -9.45 -20.51 -20.01
N LEU A 24 -8.92 -20.81 -18.83
CA LEU A 24 -9.60 -20.58 -17.56
C LEU A 24 -9.82 -19.07 -17.31
N VAL A 25 -8.78 -18.24 -17.50
CA VAL A 25 -8.82 -16.79 -17.29
C VAL A 25 -9.76 -16.11 -18.29
N GLU A 26 -9.63 -16.42 -19.58
CA GLU A 26 -10.50 -15.87 -20.63
C GLU A 26 -11.95 -16.31 -20.42
N GLY A 27 -12.17 -17.59 -20.08
CA GLY A 27 -13.50 -18.13 -19.80
C GLY A 27 -14.16 -17.49 -18.57
N TYR A 28 -13.38 -17.14 -17.55
CA TYR A 28 -13.89 -16.43 -16.38
C TYR A 28 -14.35 -15.01 -16.71
N VAL A 29 -13.53 -14.25 -17.44
CA VAL A 29 -13.88 -12.89 -17.88
C VAL A 29 -15.09 -12.89 -18.83
N ALA A 30 -15.21 -13.91 -19.68
CA ALA A 30 -16.32 -14.09 -20.60
C ALA A 30 -17.60 -14.64 -19.92
N GLY A 31 -17.54 -15.04 -18.63
CA GLY A 31 -18.67 -15.62 -17.90
C GLY A 31 -18.98 -17.08 -18.26
N THR A 32 -18.15 -17.74 -19.06
CA THR A 32 -18.31 -19.17 -19.41
C THR A 32 -17.76 -20.10 -18.31
N VAL A 33 -16.89 -19.60 -17.46
CA VAL A 33 -16.46 -20.24 -16.20
C VAL A 33 -17.14 -19.46 -15.07
N PRO A 34 -18.13 -20.03 -14.37
CA PRO A 34 -18.89 -19.34 -13.34
C PRO A 34 -18.08 -19.23 -12.01
N ASP A 35 -18.50 -18.31 -11.14
CA ASP A 35 -17.86 -18.02 -9.87
C ASP A 35 -17.60 -19.25 -9.00
N TYR A 36 -18.55 -20.18 -8.90
CA TYR A 36 -18.39 -21.39 -8.08
C TYR A 36 -17.26 -22.30 -8.58
N GLN A 37 -17.00 -22.34 -9.91
CA GLN A 37 -15.88 -23.08 -10.47
C GLN A 37 -14.55 -22.34 -10.25
N MET A 38 -14.55 -21.02 -10.44
CA MET A 38 -13.37 -20.22 -10.18
C MET A 38 -13.00 -20.22 -8.68
N SER A 39 -13.99 -20.19 -7.77
CA SER A 39 -13.78 -20.36 -6.34
C SER A 39 -13.15 -21.71 -5.99
N ALA A 40 -13.65 -22.80 -6.60
CA ALA A 40 -13.07 -24.13 -6.43
C ALA A 40 -11.62 -24.20 -6.96
N PHE A 41 -11.32 -23.54 -8.07
CA PHE A 41 -9.96 -23.41 -8.58
C PHE A 41 -9.06 -22.63 -7.63
N ALA A 42 -9.51 -21.48 -7.12
CA ALA A 42 -8.76 -20.66 -6.16
C ALA A 42 -8.46 -21.44 -4.87
N MET A 43 -9.41 -22.25 -4.38
CA MET A 43 -9.20 -23.12 -3.22
C MET A 43 -8.24 -24.27 -3.52
N ALA A 44 -8.28 -24.84 -4.74
CA ALA A 44 -7.29 -25.84 -5.15
C ALA A 44 -5.87 -25.23 -5.19
N VAL A 45 -5.72 -24.01 -5.69
CA VAL A 45 -4.44 -23.26 -5.64
C VAL A 45 -4.02 -22.98 -4.21
N TYR A 46 -4.94 -22.62 -3.32
CA TYR A 46 -4.67 -22.36 -1.90
C TYR A 46 -3.97 -23.55 -1.24
N PHE A 47 -4.46 -24.78 -1.48
CA PHE A 47 -3.92 -25.98 -0.86
C PHE A 47 -2.72 -26.61 -1.60
N LYS A 48 -2.60 -26.40 -2.92
CA LYS A 48 -1.59 -27.06 -3.75
C LYS A 48 -0.53 -26.14 -4.31
N GLY A 49 -0.71 -24.83 -4.18
CA GLY A 49 0.20 -23.84 -4.77
C GLY A 49 0.18 -23.83 -6.29
N MET A 50 1.08 -23.07 -6.85
CA MET A 50 1.39 -23.00 -8.29
C MET A 50 2.90 -22.93 -8.47
N THR A 51 3.40 -23.49 -9.57
CA THR A 51 4.80 -23.32 -9.97
C THR A 51 5.05 -21.89 -10.46
N THR A 52 6.30 -21.45 -10.47
CA THR A 52 6.70 -20.13 -10.98
C THR A 52 6.19 -19.90 -12.42
N ARG A 53 6.22 -20.94 -13.25
CA ARG A 53 5.67 -20.89 -14.61
C ARG A 53 4.16 -20.66 -14.61
N GLU A 54 3.40 -21.40 -13.80
CA GLU A 54 1.95 -21.23 -13.69
C GLU A 54 1.59 -19.81 -13.20
N ILE A 55 2.33 -19.26 -12.21
CA ILE A 55 2.12 -17.92 -11.70
C ILE A 55 2.38 -16.88 -12.80
N SER A 56 3.46 -17.06 -13.60
CA SER A 56 3.77 -16.20 -14.73
C SER A 56 2.69 -16.26 -15.81
N ASP A 57 2.25 -17.46 -16.18
CA ASP A 57 1.20 -17.68 -17.17
C ASP A 57 -0.12 -17.04 -16.70
N LEU A 58 -0.50 -17.23 -15.43
CA LEU A 58 -1.69 -16.62 -14.84
C LEU A 58 -1.60 -15.09 -14.89
N THR A 59 -0.50 -14.53 -14.41
CA THR A 59 -0.26 -13.09 -14.39
C THR A 59 -0.38 -12.46 -15.77
N MET A 60 0.32 -13.02 -16.76
CA MET A 60 0.32 -12.46 -18.12
C MET A 60 -1.01 -12.64 -18.83
N ASN A 61 -1.75 -13.73 -18.57
CA ASN A 61 -3.09 -13.84 -19.09
C ASN A 61 -4.08 -12.89 -18.40
N MET A 62 -3.92 -12.59 -17.11
CA MET A 62 -4.70 -11.56 -16.42
C MET A 62 -4.43 -10.17 -17.00
N VAL A 63 -3.16 -9.79 -17.25
CA VAL A 63 -2.78 -8.52 -17.92
C VAL A 63 -3.54 -8.35 -19.23
N LYS A 64 -3.54 -9.38 -20.09
CA LYS A 64 -4.19 -9.37 -21.41
C LYS A 64 -5.73 -9.26 -21.37
N THR A 65 -6.36 -9.37 -20.21
CA THR A 65 -7.83 -9.24 -20.10
C THR A 65 -8.31 -7.79 -19.98
N GLY A 66 -7.41 -6.84 -19.89
CA GLY A 66 -7.71 -5.43 -19.70
C GLY A 66 -6.92 -4.51 -20.61
N GLN A 67 -6.98 -3.23 -20.29
CA GLN A 67 -6.16 -2.22 -20.94
C GLN A 67 -4.74 -2.25 -20.36
N GLU A 68 -3.74 -2.16 -21.22
CA GLU A 68 -2.36 -1.92 -20.82
C GLU A 68 -2.00 -0.46 -21.12
N PHE A 69 -1.29 0.21 -20.21
CA PHE A 69 -0.82 1.57 -20.41
C PHE A 69 0.52 1.56 -21.14
N ASP A 70 0.56 2.18 -22.31
CA ASP A 70 1.80 2.42 -23.01
C ASP A 70 2.42 3.75 -22.52
N LEU A 71 3.47 3.64 -21.71
CA LEU A 71 4.21 4.78 -21.17
C LEU A 71 5.47 5.12 -21.97
N SER A 72 5.62 4.58 -23.20
CA SER A 72 6.82 4.78 -24.04
C SER A 72 7.07 6.24 -24.40
N ALA A 73 6.03 7.08 -24.40
CA ALA A 73 6.15 8.52 -24.61
C ALA A 73 6.83 9.28 -23.45
N ILE A 74 6.96 8.65 -22.27
CA ILE A 74 7.66 9.22 -21.13
C ILE A 74 9.13 8.80 -21.23
N GLU A 75 10.04 9.77 -21.29
CA GLU A 75 11.48 9.52 -21.31
C GLU A 75 11.96 8.95 -19.95
N GLY A 76 13.03 8.15 -19.99
CA GLY A 76 13.64 7.54 -18.82
C GLY A 76 12.94 6.25 -18.35
N ILE A 77 13.45 5.69 -17.25
CA ILE A 77 12.93 4.47 -16.63
C ILE A 77 11.80 4.85 -15.68
N LYS A 78 10.57 4.43 -15.99
CA LYS A 78 9.39 4.65 -15.15
C LYS A 78 9.42 3.68 -13.98
N VAL A 79 9.56 4.24 -12.77
CA VAL A 79 9.57 3.46 -11.53
C VAL A 79 8.21 3.51 -10.85
N ASP A 80 7.82 2.40 -10.22
CA ASP A 80 6.62 2.31 -9.40
C ASP A 80 6.92 1.57 -8.08
N LYS A 81 6.21 1.91 -7.02
CA LYS A 81 6.24 1.21 -5.72
C LYS A 81 4.89 0.55 -5.47
N HIS A 82 4.91 -0.70 -5.02
CA HIS A 82 3.72 -1.37 -4.51
C HIS A 82 3.92 -1.80 -3.07
N SER A 83 2.93 -1.52 -2.22
CA SER A 83 2.87 -2.09 -0.87
C SER A 83 1.84 -3.21 -0.83
N THR A 84 2.12 -4.27 -0.07
CA THR A 84 1.12 -5.30 0.21
C THR A 84 0.05 -4.83 1.20
N GLY A 85 0.15 -3.60 1.67
CA GLY A 85 -0.82 -2.95 2.54
C GLY A 85 -0.32 -2.78 3.96
N GLY A 86 -1.02 -1.94 4.71
CA GLY A 86 -0.66 -1.67 6.10
C GLY A 86 -1.50 -0.54 6.69
N VAL A 87 -1.23 -0.21 7.94
CA VAL A 87 -1.89 0.84 8.70
C VAL A 87 -0.98 2.05 8.79
N GLY A 88 -1.49 3.22 8.39
CA GLY A 88 -0.69 4.43 8.33
C GLY A 88 0.29 4.48 7.15
N ASP A 89 0.12 3.64 6.12
CA ASP A 89 1.00 3.60 4.94
C ASP A 89 0.79 4.85 4.06
N LYS A 90 1.49 5.91 4.41
CA LYS A 90 1.61 7.16 3.65
C LYS A 90 2.85 7.21 2.75
N VAL A 91 3.61 6.12 2.66
CA VAL A 91 4.90 6.07 1.93
C VAL A 91 4.78 6.63 0.52
N THR A 92 3.78 6.23 -0.26
CA THR A 92 3.62 6.69 -1.65
C THR A 92 3.49 8.21 -1.75
N LEU A 93 2.84 8.87 -0.79
CA LEU A 93 2.64 10.33 -0.81
C LEU A 93 3.95 11.12 -0.72
N ILE A 94 4.96 10.51 -0.10
CA ILE A 94 6.28 11.12 0.13
C ILE A 94 7.29 10.58 -0.88
N LEU A 95 7.29 9.27 -1.07
CA LEU A 95 8.28 8.57 -1.90
C LEU A 95 8.16 8.96 -3.39
N ALA A 96 6.94 9.06 -3.92
CA ALA A 96 6.73 9.38 -5.33
C ALA A 96 7.28 10.77 -5.71
N PRO A 97 6.94 11.87 -5.02
CA PRO A 97 7.52 13.18 -5.30
C PRO A 97 9.01 13.27 -4.95
N LEU A 98 9.49 12.55 -3.93
CA LEU A 98 10.91 12.51 -3.57
C LEU A 98 11.75 11.90 -4.69
N VAL A 99 11.33 10.75 -5.24
CA VAL A 99 12.02 10.12 -6.39
C VAL A 99 11.93 11.00 -7.63
N ALA A 100 10.77 11.61 -7.90
CA ALA A 100 10.59 12.52 -9.01
C ALA A 100 11.44 13.80 -8.91
N SER A 101 11.86 14.19 -7.70
CA SER A 101 12.76 15.34 -7.52
C SER A 101 14.19 15.10 -8.03
N PHE A 102 14.53 13.85 -8.36
CA PHE A 102 15.79 13.45 -9.04
C PHE A 102 15.59 13.22 -10.53
N ASP A 103 14.53 13.78 -11.12
CA ASP A 103 14.17 13.63 -12.55
C ASP A 103 13.92 12.18 -13.00
N VAL A 104 13.58 11.31 -12.06
CA VAL A 104 13.12 9.93 -12.33
C VAL A 104 11.61 9.93 -12.42
N PRO A 105 11.01 9.54 -13.56
CA PRO A 105 9.56 9.61 -13.75
C PRO A 105 8.84 8.56 -12.91
N VAL A 106 7.84 8.99 -12.14
CA VAL A 106 6.97 8.15 -11.31
C VAL A 106 5.55 8.18 -11.82
N ALA A 107 5.19 7.13 -12.57
CA ALA A 107 3.86 6.93 -13.14
C ALA A 107 3.09 5.91 -12.27
N LYS A 108 2.38 6.38 -11.26
CA LYS A 108 1.81 5.55 -10.19
C LYS A 108 0.32 5.31 -10.35
N MET A 109 -0.08 4.03 -10.36
CA MET A 109 -1.49 3.65 -10.14
C MET A 109 -1.65 3.03 -8.76
N SER A 110 -2.67 3.48 -8.02
CA SER A 110 -2.93 3.04 -6.64
C SER A 110 -4.39 2.65 -6.45
N GLY A 111 -4.65 1.86 -5.40
CA GLY A 111 -6.00 1.42 -5.02
C GLY A 111 -6.59 2.24 -3.88
N ARG A 112 -7.89 1.99 -3.62
CA ARG A 112 -8.60 2.44 -2.44
C ARG A 112 -8.36 1.50 -1.27
N GLY A 113 -8.51 1.98 -0.05
CA GLY A 113 -8.46 1.16 1.15
C GLY A 113 -9.76 0.38 1.40
N LEU A 114 -9.60 -0.75 2.09
CA LEU A 114 -10.71 -1.56 2.59
C LEU A 114 -10.29 -2.24 3.91
N GLY A 115 -11.25 -2.39 4.82
CA GLY A 115 -10.99 -2.96 6.14
C GLY A 115 -10.07 -2.07 6.98
N HIS A 116 -9.06 -2.68 7.59
CA HIS A 116 -8.10 -2.00 8.48
C HIS A 116 -7.02 -1.20 7.75
N THR A 117 -6.90 -1.36 6.42
CA THR A 117 -5.85 -0.68 5.63
C THR A 117 -6.35 0.63 5.04
N GLY A 118 -5.52 1.67 5.05
CA GLY A 118 -5.79 2.94 4.38
C GLY A 118 -5.35 2.94 2.91
N GLY A 119 -6.18 3.53 2.01
CA GLY A 119 -5.85 3.65 0.59
C GLY A 119 -5.16 4.96 0.24
N THR A 120 -4.14 4.93 -0.61
CA THR A 120 -3.46 6.15 -1.09
C THR A 120 -4.42 7.09 -1.80
N ILE A 121 -5.35 6.54 -2.59
CA ILE A 121 -6.36 7.31 -3.33
C ILE A 121 -7.31 8.04 -2.37
N ASP A 122 -7.76 7.36 -1.32
CA ASP A 122 -8.66 7.94 -0.33
C ASP A 122 -8.01 9.12 0.43
N LYS A 123 -6.69 9.02 0.70
CA LYS A 123 -5.92 10.10 1.32
C LYS A 123 -5.83 11.32 0.40
N LEU A 124 -5.52 11.12 -0.87
CA LEU A 124 -5.44 12.20 -1.86
C LEU A 124 -6.79 12.87 -2.10
N GLU A 125 -7.89 12.10 -2.10
CA GLU A 125 -9.26 12.63 -2.23
C GLU A 125 -9.71 13.46 -1.02
N SER A 126 -9.00 13.40 0.11
CA SER A 126 -9.23 14.32 1.24
C SER A 126 -8.83 15.76 0.91
N ILE A 127 -8.09 15.97 -0.18
CA ILE A 127 -7.70 17.30 -0.68
C ILE A 127 -8.77 17.78 -1.65
N LYS A 128 -9.35 18.94 -1.36
CA LYS A 128 -10.43 19.50 -2.19
C LYS A 128 -10.02 19.66 -3.65
N GLY A 129 -10.85 19.12 -4.54
CA GLY A 129 -10.68 19.23 -5.99
C GLY A 129 -9.71 18.22 -6.61
N PHE A 130 -8.96 17.45 -5.81
CA PHE A 130 -8.02 16.47 -6.34
C PHE A 130 -8.71 15.38 -7.14
N GLN A 131 -8.28 15.16 -8.39
CA GLN A 131 -8.86 14.21 -9.33
C GLN A 131 -7.98 12.97 -9.45
N VAL A 132 -8.51 11.83 -9.04
CA VAL A 132 -7.82 10.53 -9.11
C VAL A 132 -8.08 9.78 -10.42
N GLU A 133 -9.14 10.12 -11.12
CA GLU A 133 -9.48 9.53 -12.42
C GLU A 133 -8.93 10.42 -13.53
N ARG A 134 -8.04 9.88 -14.35
CA ARG A 134 -7.40 10.59 -15.46
C ARG A 134 -7.40 9.72 -16.70
N SER A 135 -7.50 10.36 -17.88
CA SER A 135 -7.23 9.66 -19.14
C SER A 135 -5.76 9.23 -19.22
N GLN A 136 -5.46 8.26 -20.08
CA GLN A 136 -4.06 7.84 -20.30
C GLN A 136 -3.21 9.02 -20.81
N ASP A 137 -3.74 9.84 -21.72
CA ASP A 137 -3.03 10.97 -22.29
C ASP A 137 -2.72 12.05 -21.23
N ASP A 138 -3.71 12.36 -20.37
CA ASP A 138 -3.50 13.31 -19.26
C ASP A 138 -2.50 12.79 -18.25
N PHE A 139 -2.53 11.47 -17.96
CA PHE A 139 -1.59 10.83 -17.06
C PHE A 139 -0.15 10.90 -17.59
N ILE A 140 0.04 10.53 -18.86
CA ILE A 140 1.36 10.62 -19.53
C ILE A 140 1.85 12.07 -19.56
N LYS A 141 0.98 13.00 -20.00
CA LYS A 141 1.32 14.41 -20.07
C LYS A 141 1.74 14.96 -18.70
N GLN A 142 1.02 14.65 -17.65
CA GLN A 142 1.37 15.12 -16.31
C GLN A 142 2.74 14.59 -15.87
N VAL A 143 3.04 13.29 -16.09
CA VAL A 143 4.35 12.74 -15.73
C VAL A 143 5.47 13.43 -16.53
N GLN A 144 5.24 13.74 -17.82
CA GLN A 144 6.19 14.51 -18.63
C GLN A 144 6.42 15.92 -18.08
N ASP A 145 5.35 16.60 -17.65
CA ASP A 145 5.39 18.00 -17.19
C ASP A 145 5.94 18.13 -15.76
N THR A 146 5.56 17.24 -14.85
CA THR A 146 5.86 17.36 -13.40
C THR A 146 6.81 16.29 -12.86
N GLY A 147 7.01 15.19 -13.59
CA GLY A 147 7.78 14.02 -13.17
C GLY A 147 6.98 13.01 -12.37
N VAL A 148 5.77 13.33 -11.91
CA VAL A 148 5.00 12.46 -11.02
C VAL A 148 3.50 12.57 -11.25
N SER A 149 2.81 11.43 -11.23
CA SER A 149 1.35 11.37 -11.17
C SER A 149 0.89 10.15 -10.36
N VAL A 150 -0.14 10.32 -9.53
CA VAL A 150 -0.75 9.24 -8.75
C VAL A 150 -2.24 9.19 -9.07
N ILE A 151 -2.66 8.15 -9.78
CA ILE A 151 -4.05 7.97 -10.21
C ILE A 151 -4.68 6.72 -9.64
N GLY A 152 -6.01 6.67 -9.63
CA GLY A 152 -6.79 5.49 -9.32
C GLY A 152 -6.64 4.39 -10.37
N GLN A 153 -6.76 3.14 -9.96
CA GLN A 153 -6.83 2.03 -10.90
C GLN A 153 -8.16 2.06 -11.64
N SER A 154 -8.09 2.04 -12.98
CA SER A 154 -9.26 1.92 -13.82
C SER A 154 -9.85 0.50 -13.74
N ASP A 155 -11.17 0.41 -13.78
CA ASP A 155 -11.91 -0.87 -13.88
C ASP A 155 -11.54 -1.69 -15.13
N GLN A 156 -10.91 -1.05 -16.10
CA GLN A 156 -10.50 -1.67 -17.37
C GLN A 156 -9.05 -2.20 -17.33
N LEU A 157 -8.28 -1.92 -16.28
CA LEU A 157 -6.84 -2.19 -16.26
C LEU A 157 -6.53 -3.70 -16.32
N VAL A 158 -7.08 -4.51 -15.42
CA VAL A 158 -6.89 -5.98 -15.37
C VAL A 158 -8.21 -6.60 -14.97
N LYS A 159 -9.11 -6.83 -15.94
CA LYS A 159 -10.49 -7.28 -15.67
C LYS A 159 -10.55 -8.60 -14.90
N ALA A 160 -9.70 -9.55 -15.27
CA ALA A 160 -9.65 -10.85 -14.61
C ALA A 160 -9.28 -10.72 -13.12
N ASP A 161 -8.32 -9.86 -12.78
CA ASP A 161 -7.94 -9.64 -11.38
C ASP A 161 -9.08 -8.99 -10.59
N LYS A 162 -9.76 -8.00 -11.16
CA LYS A 162 -10.92 -7.36 -10.50
C LYS A 162 -11.98 -8.39 -10.10
N LEU A 163 -12.33 -9.29 -11.03
CA LEU A 163 -13.32 -10.34 -10.79
C LEU A 163 -12.81 -11.37 -9.78
N LEU A 164 -11.57 -11.85 -9.99
CA LEU A 164 -10.98 -12.89 -9.16
C LEU A 164 -10.73 -12.39 -7.73
N TYR A 165 -10.25 -11.16 -7.55
CA TYR A 165 -10.03 -10.59 -6.23
C TYR A 165 -11.35 -10.41 -5.46
N ALA A 166 -12.40 -9.91 -6.14
CA ALA A 166 -13.73 -9.78 -5.53
C ALA A 166 -14.32 -11.13 -5.09
N LEU A 167 -14.06 -12.20 -5.87
CA LEU A 167 -14.47 -13.55 -5.50
C LEU A 167 -13.66 -14.09 -4.31
N ARG A 168 -12.34 -13.88 -4.32
CA ARG A 168 -11.43 -14.34 -3.26
C ARG A 168 -11.75 -13.70 -1.90
N ASP A 169 -12.13 -12.44 -1.91
CA ASP A 169 -12.49 -11.66 -0.71
C ASP A 169 -13.66 -12.30 0.08
N VAL A 170 -14.58 -12.97 -0.60
CA VAL A 170 -15.76 -13.60 0.01
C VAL A 170 -15.68 -15.13 0.07
N THR A 171 -14.56 -15.74 -0.33
CA THR A 171 -14.38 -17.20 -0.37
C THR A 171 -13.16 -17.69 0.43
N ALA A 172 -12.57 -16.82 1.29
CA ALA A 172 -11.42 -17.13 2.13
C ALA A 172 -10.21 -17.69 1.33
N THR A 173 -9.90 -17.05 0.18
CA THR A 173 -8.78 -17.44 -0.68
C THR A 173 -7.86 -16.27 -1.04
N VAL A 174 -7.93 -15.16 -0.25
CA VAL A 174 -7.06 -13.99 -0.48
C VAL A 174 -5.61 -14.30 -0.11
N ASP A 175 -5.38 -14.94 1.03
CA ASP A 175 -4.08 -15.17 1.66
C ASP A 175 -3.32 -16.36 1.08
N THR A 176 -3.19 -16.40 -0.27
CA THR A 176 -2.38 -17.42 -0.96
C THR A 176 -1.32 -16.75 -1.85
N ILE A 177 -0.06 -17.08 -1.62
CA ILE A 177 1.11 -16.44 -2.26
C ILE A 177 1.00 -16.39 -3.79
N PRO A 178 0.68 -17.48 -4.53
CA PRO A 178 0.56 -17.43 -5.99
C PRO A 178 -0.46 -16.39 -6.48
N LEU A 179 -1.62 -16.34 -5.84
CA LEU A 179 -2.70 -15.43 -6.27
C LEU A 179 -2.46 -13.98 -5.80
N ILE A 180 -1.79 -13.76 -4.66
CA ILE A 180 -1.33 -12.43 -4.25
C ILE A 180 -0.30 -11.91 -5.24
N ALA A 181 0.72 -12.71 -5.55
CA ALA A 181 1.78 -12.34 -6.49
C ALA A 181 1.22 -11.99 -7.87
N SER A 182 0.33 -12.83 -8.42
CA SER A 182 -0.31 -12.59 -9.71
C SER A 182 -1.17 -11.32 -9.70
N SER A 183 -1.94 -11.11 -8.64
CA SER A 183 -2.79 -9.92 -8.49
C SER A 183 -1.98 -8.62 -8.44
N VAL A 184 -0.92 -8.61 -7.64
CA VAL A 184 -0.03 -7.44 -7.50
C VAL A 184 0.68 -7.15 -8.82
N MET A 185 1.39 -8.16 -9.36
CA MET A 185 2.26 -7.97 -10.51
C MET A 185 1.49 -7.71 -11.79
N SER A 186 0.32 -8.32 -12.01
CA SER A 186 -0.50 -8.04 -13.19
C SER A 186 -0.88 -6.56 -13.30
N LYS A 187 -1.23 -5.93 -12.18
CA LYS A 187 -1.55 -4.49 -12.15
C LYS A 187 -0.34 -3.61 -12.43
N LYS A 188 0.84 -3.95 -11.90
CA LYS A 188 2.08 -3.19 -12.12
C LYS A 188 2.59 -3.30 -13.56
N ILE A 189 2.47 -4.49 -14.14
CA ILE A 189 2.82 -4.72 -15.54
C ILE A 189 1.85 -3.97 -16.46
N ALA A 190 0.54 -4.09 -16.24
CA ALA A 190 -0.49 -3.41 -17.03
C ALA A 190 -0.43 -1.88 -16.90
N ALA A 191 0.02 -1.35 -15.76
CA ALA A 191 0.27 0.08 -15.56
C ALA A 191 1.49 0.64 -16.31
N GLY A 192 2.33 -0.23 -16.93
CA GLY A 192 3.43 0.18 -17.79
C GLY A 192 4.75 0.48 -17.08
N ALA A 193 4.90 0.17 -15.78
CA ALA A 193 6.16 0.40 -15.06
C ALA A 193 7.33 -0.43 -15.64
N ASP A 194 8.49 0.20 -15.83
CA ASP A 194 9.73 -0.47 -16.28
C ASP A 194 10.46 -1.12 -15.11
N ALA A 195 10.37 -0.52 -13.92
CA ALA A 195 11.01 -1.00 -12.71
C ALA A 195 10.07 -0.88 -11.50
N ILE A 196 10.11 -1.87 -10.61
CA ILE A 196 9.13 -2.02 -9.54
C ILE A 196 9.84 -2.24 -8.20
N LEU A 197 9.56 -1.39 -7.22
CA LEU A 197 9.87 -1.63 -5.82
C LEU A 197 8.65 -2.25 -5.14
N LEU A 198 8.81 -3.44 -4.59
CA LEU A 198 7.78 -4.14 -3.83
C LEU A 198 8.06 -3.97 -2.34
N ASP A 199 7.12 -3.41 -1.62
CA ASP A 199 7.15 -3.24 -0.17
C ASP A 199 6.24 -4.33 0.43
N VAL A 200 6.86 -5.42 0.86
CA VAL A 200 6.18 -6.59 1.42
C VAL A 200 6.15 -6.44 2.93
N THR A 201 5.01 -6.01 3.43
CA THR A 201 4.81 -5.80 4.86
C THR A 201 4.64 -7.12 5.60
N VAL A 202 5.21 -7.21 6.80
CA VAL A 202 5.10 -8.36 7.70
C VAL A 202 4.75 -7.90 9.11
N GLY A 203 3.95 -8.68 9.82
CA GLY A 203 3.59 -8.43 11.20
C GLY A 203 2.09 -8.45 11.44
N GLU A 204 1.68 -7.96 12.59
CA GLU A 204 0.30 -8.07 13.05
C GLU A 204 -0.68 -7.32 12.13
N GLY A 205 -0.29 -6.13 11.65
CA GLY A 205 -1.10 -5.31 10.73
C GLY A 205 -0.97 -5.66 9.24
N ALA A 206 -0.19 -6.67 8.86
CA ALA A 206 0.04 -7.08 7.48
C ALA A 206 -0.71 -8.36 7.10
N PHE A 207 -0.76 -8.69 5.80
CA PHE A 207 -1.24 -9.99 5.33
C PHE A 207 -0.27 -11.12 5.71
N MET A 208 1.04 -10.90 5.50
CA MET A 208 2.07 -11.87 5.91
C MET A 208 2.34 -11.74 7.40
N LYS A 209 2.24 -12.87 8.13
CA LYS A 209 2.38 -12.87 9.60
C LYS A 209 3.81 -13.20 10.04
N THR A 210 4.56 -13.89 9.20
CA THR A 210 5.95 -14.27 9.46
C THR A 210 6.90 -13.74 8.38
N VAL A 211 8.15 -13.54 8.77
CA VAL A 211 9.20 -13.11 7.82
C VAL A 211 9.41 -14.14 6.72
N ASP A 212 9.25 -15.43 7.01
CA ASP A 212 9.41 -16.50 6.02
C ASP A 212 8.31 -16.46 4.95
N GLU A 213 7.03 -16.23 5.33
CA GLU A 213 5.94 -16.02 4.37
C GLU A 213 6.17 -14.76 3.52
N ALA A 214 6.62 -13.67 4.15
CA ALA A 214 6.92 -12.43 3.44
C ALA A 214 8.08 -12.62 2.45
N ARG A 215 9.12 -13.38 2.83
CA ARG A 215 10.26 -13.73 1.96
C ARG A 215 9.82 -14.56 0.77
N GLU A 216 8.98 -15.57 0.98
CA GLU A 216 8.45 -16.41 -0.10
C GLU A 216 7.62 -15.58 -1.10
N LEU A 217 6.74 -14.70 -0.61
CA LEU A 217 5.97 -13.80 -1.46
C LEU A 217 6.88 -12.83 -2.22
N ALA A 218 7.82 -12.19 -1.54
CA ALA A 218 8.78 -11.26 -2.12
C ALA A 218 9.61 -11.91 -3.23
N GLN A 219 10.19 -13.08 -2.96
CA GLN A 219 10.97 -13.85 -3.94
C GLN A 219 10.12 -14.28 -5.15
N THR A 220 8.86 -14.69 -4.90
CA THR A 220 7.93 -15.07 -5.97
C THR A 220 7.66 -13.88 -6.89
N MET A 221 7.40 -12.70 -6.35
CA MET A 221 7.14 -11.48 -7.14
C MET A 221 8.39 -10.97 -7.86
N VAL A 222 9.57 -11.04 -7.24
CA VAL A 222 10.84 -10.68 -7.88
C VAL A 222 11.14 -11.61 -9.06
N ASN A 223 10.97 -12.92 -8.88
CA ASN A 223 11.17 -13.90 -9.94
C ASN A 223 10.17 -13.69 -11.10
N LEU A 224 8.93 -13.34 -10.77
CA LEU A 224 7.91 -13.02 -11.77
C LEU A 224 8.28 -11.75 -12.55
N GLY A 225 8.74 -10.70 -11.88
CA GLY A 225 9.21 -9.48 -12.52
C GLY A 225 10.36 -9.76 -13.50
N LYS A 226 11.36 -10.53 -13.08
CA LYS A 226 12.47 -10.98 -13.93
C LYS A 226 11.98 -11.77 -15.16
N ALA A 227 11.03 -12.69 -14.98
CA ALA A 227 10.49 -13.51 -16.07
C ALA A 227 9.78 -12.70 -17.15
N VAL A 228 9.25 -11.52 -16.80
CA VAL A 228 8.56 -10.62 -17.75
C VAL A 228 9.40 -9.39 -18.14
N GLY A 229 10.71 -9.41 -17.84
CA GLY A 229 11.66 -8.37 -18.23
C GLY A 229 11.51 -7.05 -17.47
N ARG A 230 10.94 -7.06 -16.26
CA ARG A 230 10.84 -5.88 -15.39
C ARG A 230 11.88 -5.95 -14.28
N LYS A 231 12.66 -4.88 -14.10
CA LYS A 231 13.54 -4.76 -12.93
C LYS A 231 12.68 -4.74 -11.67
N THR A 232 12.91 -5.66 -10.77
CA THR A 232 12.08 -5.79 -9.56
C THR A 232 12.96 -6.05 -8.35
N VAL A 233 12.77 -5.24 -7.32
CA VAL A 233 13.36 -5.42 -5.98
C VAL A 233 12.23 -5.44 -4.98
N ALA A 234 12.31 -6.32 -4.00
CA ALA A 234 11.39 -6.35 -2.87
C ALA A 234 12.13 -5.99 -1.58
N VAL A 235 11.47 -5.23 -0.72
CA VAL A 235 11.86 -5.01 0.67
C VAL A 235 10.84 -5.66 1.59
N ILE A 236 11.29 -6.31 2.64
CA ILE A 236 10.43 -6.80 3.71
C ILE A 236 10.47 -5.77 4.82
N THR A 237 9.29 -5.25 5.20
CA THR A 237 9.16 -4.14 6.15
C THR A 237 8.25 -4.49 7.32
N ASP A 238 8.54 -3.94 8.50
CA ASP A 238 7.75 -4.19 9.71
C ASP A 238 6.42 -3.42 9.69
N MET A 239 5.33 -4.13 10.00
CA MET A 239 3.97 -3.58 10.18
C MET A 239 3.36 -4.08 11.50
N SER A 240 4.18 -4.32 12.51
CA SER A 240 3.70 -4.69 13.86
C SER A 240 3.05 -3.53 14.58
N GLN A 241 3.43 -2.29 14.22
CA GLN A 241 2.81 -1.05 14.67
C GLN A 241 2.43 -0.19 13.45
N PRO A 242 1.51 0.77 13.60
CA PRO A 242 1.19 1.72 12.53
C PRO A 242 2.43 2.47 12.05
N LEU A 243 2.58 2.64 10.73
CA LEU A 243 3.70 3.37 10.15
C LEU A 243 3.53 4.87 10.39
N GLY A 244 4.58 5.52 10.91
CA GLY A 244 4.50 6.90 11.36
C GLY A 244 3.58 7.09 12.56
N ARG A 245 3.03 8.28 12.73
CA ARG A 245 2.15 8.63 13.86
C ARG A 245 0.67 8.67 13.50
N ALA A 246 0.34 9.06 12.28
CA ALA A 246 -1.04 9.30 11.87
C ALA A 246 -1.68 8.07 11.23
N ILE A 247 -2.94 7.82 11.58
CA ILE A 247 -3.86 6.91 10.91
C ILE A 247 -5.12 7.71 10.59
N GLY A 248 -5.53 7.74 9.32
CA GLY A 248 -6.68 8.50 8.84
C GLY A 248 -6.30 9.33 7.62
N ASN A 249 -7.27 9.58 6.73
CA ASN A 249 -6.97 10.08 5.39
C ASN A 249 -6.25 11.43 5.43
N ARG A 250 -6.89 12.45 5.97
CA ARG A 250 -6.35 13.81 6.08
C ARG A 250 -5.15 13.88 7.03
N LEU A 251 -5.20 13.18 8.16
CA LEU A 251 -4.11 13.15 9.13
C LEU A 251 -2.82 12.60 8.53
N GLU A 252 -2.92 11.60 7.66
CA GLU A 252 -1.75 11.05 6.96
C GLU A 252 -1.22 11.98 5.86
N ILE A 253 -2.06 12.78 5.21
CA ILE A 253 -1.61 13.87 4.32
C ILE A 253 -0.80 14.91 5.11
N LEU A 254 -1.28 15.33 6.28
CA LEU A 254 -0.58 16.31 7.11
C LEU A 254 0.76 15.78 7.61
N GLU A 255 0.83 14.51 8.04
CA GLU A 255 2.12 13.90 8.42
C GLU A 255 3.05 13.77 7.19
N ALA A 256 2.53 13.43 6.01
CA ALA A 256 3.33 13.41 4.80
C ALA A 256 3.90 14.79 4.46
N LEU A 257 3.13 15.86 4.64
CA LEU A 257 3.61 17.23 4.46
C LEU A 257 4.71 17.60 5.46
N GLU A 258 4.60 17.20 6.73
CA GLU A 258 5.66 17.40 7.73
C GLU A 258 6.96 16.76 7.28
N ILE A 259 6.90 15.53 6.76
CA ILE A 259 8.08 14.81 6.28
C ILE A 259 8.65 15.49 5.02
N LEU A 260 7.81 15.87 4.06
CA LEU A 260 8.22 16.59 2.84
C LEU A 260 8.81 17.99 3.11
N GLN A 261 8.52 18.56 4.28
CA GLN A 261 9.12 19.82 4.77
C GLN A 261 10.42 19.60 5.55
N GLY A 262 10.93 18.37 5.64
CA GLY A 262 12.10 18.03 6.45
C GLY A 262 11.84 18.09 7.97
N LYS A 263 10.57 18.08 8.41
CA LYS A 263 10.17 18.17 9.82
C LYS A 263 9.62 16.87 10.39
N GLY A 264 9.62 15.81 9.57
CA GLY A 264 9.14 14.49 9.99
C GLY A 264 9.99 13.85 11.07
N ARG A 265 9.43 12.83 11.73
CA ARG A 265 10.21 11.98 12.65
C ARG A 265 11.36 11.31 11.90
N GLU A 266 12.49 11.16 12.61
CA GLU A 266 13.71 10.59 12.04
C GLU A 266 13.53 9.16 11.53
N ASP A 267 12.81 8.30 12.28
CA ASP A 267 12.58 6.90 11.93
C ASP A 267 11.92 6.73 10.55
N ILE A 268 10.75 7.35 10.37
CA ILE A 268 10.01 7.26 9.10
C ILE A 268 10.70 8.05 7.97
N SER A 269 11.35 9.18 8.26
CA SER A 269 12.08 9.96 7.26
C SER A 269 13.27 9.17 6.71
N HIS A 270 14.03 8.51 7.57
CA HIS A 270 15.15 7.65 7.19
C HIS A 270 14.67 6.47 6.35
N PHE A 271 13.64 5.76 6.82
CA PHE A 271 13.02 4.64 6.09
C PHE A 271 12.59 5.03 4.68
N ILE A 272 11.93 6.17 4.50
CA ILE A 272 11.51 6.65 3.18
C ILE A 272 12.72 6.99 2.30
N CYS A 273 13.79 7.55 2.87
CA CYS A 273 15.02 7.83 2.12
C CYS A 273 15.71 6.53 1.66
N GLU A 274 15.71 5.46 2.47
CA GLU A 274 16.22 4.15 2.05
C GLU A 274 15.38 3.57 0.88
N LEU A 275 14.06 3.64 0.95
CA LEU A 275 13.18 3.21 -0.15
C LEU A 275 13.42 4.04 -1.42
N ALA A 276 13.61 5.36 -1.28
CA ALA A 276 13.88 6.25 -2.41
C ALA A 276 15.24 5.93 -3.06
N GLN A 277 16.27 5.65 -2.26
CA GLN A 277 17.57 5.21 -2.76
C GLN A 277 17.43 3.94 -3.62
N ILE A 278 16.66 2.94 -3.16
CA ILE A 278 16.43 1.71 -3.91
C ILE A 278 15.68 2.02 -5.23
N MET A 279 14.65 2.87 -5.20
CA MET A 279 13.91 3.24 -6.41
C MET A 279 14.78 4.01 -7.42
N LEU A 280 15.66 4.88 -6.95
CA LEU A 280 16.62 5.61 -7.78
C LEU A 280 17.62 4.66 -8.43
N SER A 281 18.15 3.70 -7.68
CA SER A 281 19.06 2.67 -8.21
C SER A 281 18.37 1.80 -9.27
N LEU A 282 17.08 1.46 -9.10
CA LEU A 282 16.28 0.77 -10.12
C LEU A 282 16.21 1.59 -11.44
N ALA A 283 16.24 2.91 -11.36
CA ALA A 283 16.28 3.83 -12.49
C ALA A 283 17.72 4.12 -13.00
N ASN A 284 18.74 3.44 -12.48
CA ASN A 284 20.17 3.68 -12.73
C ASN A 284 20.67 5.07 -12.26
N VAL A 285 20.04 5.63 -11.22
CA VAL A 285 20.45 6.87 -10.55
C VAL A 285 21.00 6.50 -9.19
N GLU A 286 22.34 6.51 -9.08
CA GLU A 286 23.00 6.15 -7.82
C GLU A 286 23.06 7.36 -6.89
N LYS A 287 22.48 7.24 -5.71
CA LYS A 287 22.44 8.25 -4.65
C LYS A 287 22.64 7.60 -3.28
N THR A 288 23.25 8.32 -2.37
CA THR A 288 23.30 7.94 -0.96
C THR A 288 22.01 8.35 -0.25
N VAL A 289 21.68 7.71 0.85
CA VAL A 289 20.52 8.08 1.70
C VAL A 289 20.60 9.55 2.13
N GLU A 290 21.82 10.05 2.39
CA GLU A 290 22.03 11.44 2.78
C GLU A 290 21.73 12.44 1.65
N GLU A 291 22.17 12.15 0.41
CA GLU A 291 21.81 12.96 -0.75
C GLU A 291 20.29 12.97 -0.99
N VAL A 292 19.62 11.83 -0.77
CA VAL A 292 18.16 11.72 -0.86
C VAL A 292 17.48 12.58 0.21
N ARG A 293 17.97 12.52 1.44
CA ARG A 293 17.47 13.31 2.58
C ARG A 293 17.52 14.81 2.29
N GLN A 294 18.58 15.29 1.64
CA GLN A 294 18.70 16.71 1.28
C GLN A 294 17.53 17.22 0.43
N HIS A 295 16.90 16.38 -0.40
CA HIS A 295 15.75 16.77 -1.20
C HIS A 295 14.45 16.90 -0.38
N LEU A 296 14.37 16.26 0.80
CA LEU A 296 13.31 16.57 1.78
C LEU A 296 13.58 17.90 2.48
N GLU A 297 14.83 18.10 2.94
CA GLU A 297 15.20 19.24 3.77
C GLU A 297 15.22 20.56 2.99
N ASN A 298 15.57 20.53 1.70
CA ASN A 298 15.63 21.72 0.85
C ASN A 298 14.32 22.05 0.10
N GLY A 299 13.27 21.23 0.30
CA GLY A 299 11.94 21.43 -0.26
C GLY A 299 11.75 20.97 -1.71
N GLN A 300 12.73 20.32 -2.35
CA GLN A 300 12.60 19.85 -3.75
C GLN A 300 11.51 18.78 -3.87
N ALA A 301 11.42 17.85 -2.90
CA ALA A 301 10.38 16.84 -2.86
C ALA A 301 8.98 17.48 -2.62
N LEU A 302 8.89 18.46 -1.73
CA LEU A 302 7.65 19.19 -1.48
C LEU A 302 7.16 19.92 -2.74
N ASN A 303 8.03 20.58 -3.47
CA ASN A 303 7.69 21.27 -4.72
C ASN A 303 7.10 20.30 -5.76
N LYS A 304 7.64 19.06 -5.86
CA LYS A 304 7.09 18.03 -6.75
C LYS A 304 5.73 17.54 -6.28
N PHE A 305 5.52 17.41 -4.96
CA PHE A 305 4.22 17.05 -4.39
C PHE A 305 3.17 18.10 -4.69
N GLU A 306 3.45 19.37 -4.41
CA GLU A 306 2.54 20.49 -4.71
C GLU A 306 2.22 20.60 -6.21
N ALA A 307 3.23 20.42 -7.08
CA ALA A 307 3.02 20.41 -8.52
C ALA A 307 2.09 19.26 -8.96
N MET A 308 2.23 18.07 -8.36
CA MET A 308 1.32 16.95 -8.59
C MET A 308 -0.10 17.27 -8.14
N ILE A 309 -0.27 17.85 -6.94
CA ILE A 309 -1.58 18.23 -6.40
C ILE A 309 -2.27 19.22 -7.34
N LEU A 310 -1.58 20.29 -7.75
CA LEU A 310 -2.11 21.29 -8.69
C LEU A 310 -2.47 20.69 -10.05
N ALA A 311 -1.59 19.87 -10.63
CA ALA A 311 -1.80 19.24 -11.93
C ALA A 311 -3.02 18.30 -11.94
N GLN A 312 -3.41 17.77 -10.78
CA GLN A 312 -4.60 16.94 -10.59
C GLN A 312 -5.81 17.72 -10.03
N GLY A 313 -5.77 19.06 -10.08
CA GLY A 313 -6.90 19.93 -9.72
C GLY A 313 -7.08 20.17 -8.23
N GLY A 314 -6.13 19.71 -7.40
CA GLY A 314 -6.18 19.91 -5.95
C GLY A 314 -5.91 21.36 -5.55
N ASP A 315 -6.53 21.77 -4.46
CA ASP A 315 -6.41 23.11 -3.89
C ASP A 315 -5.27 23.14 -2.85
N LEU A 316 -4.24 23.96 -3.08
CA LEU A 316 -3.10 24.09 -2.15
C LEU A 316 -3.49 24.75 -0.82
N GLU A 317 -4.46 25.65 -0.78
CA GLU A 317 -4.92 26.22 0.51
C GLU A 317 -5.56 25.12 1.35
N ASP A 318 -6.37 24.26 0.71
CA ASP A 318 -6.96 23.11 1.37
C ASP A 318 -5.90 22.07 1.75
N LEU A 319 -4.87 21.85 0.93
CA LEU A 319 -3.78 20.92 1.24
C LEU A 319 -3.17 21.17 2.62
N TYR A 320 -2.96 22.43 2.97
CA TYR A 320 -2.36 22.83 4.25
C TYR A 320 -3.37 23.08 5.37
N ARG A 321 -4.65 22.95 5.09
CA ARG A 321 -5.71 23.16 6.09
C ARG A 321 -5.60 22.10 7.21
N PRO A 322 -5.65 22.50 8.49
CA PRO A 322 -5.71 21.54 9.59
C PRO A 322 -7.00 20.72 9.54
N VAL A 323 -6.99 19.60 10.25
CA VAL A 323 -8.18 18.74 10.43
C VAL A 323 -9.27 19.53 11.14
N THR A 324 -10.52 19.32 10.74
CA THR A 324 -11.69 19.91 11.40
C THR A 324 -12.63 18.79 11.84
N VAL A 325 -12.75 18.61 13.16
CA VAL A 325 -13.59 17.56 13.77
C VAL A 325 -14.36 18.15 14.96
N ASP A 326 -15.45 17.48 15.35
CA ASP A 326 -16.24 17.86 16.52
C ASP A 326 -15.46 17.65 17.83
N HIS A 327 -14.59 16.61 17.86
CA HIS A 327 -13.91 16.19 19.07
C HIS A 327 -12.47 15.77 18.82
N VAL A 328 -11.58 16.24 19.70
CA VAL A 328 -10.22 15.68 19.84
C VAL A 328 -10.10 15.09 21.24
N VAL A 329 -10.00 13.76 21.31
CA VAL A 329 -9.98 13.03 22.59
C VAL A 329 -8.55 12.61 22.89
N GLU A 330 -7.99 13.10 24.00
CA GLU A 330 -6.66 12.71 24.47
C GLU A 330 -6.68 11.37 25.19
N ILE A 331 -5.74 10.49 24.87
CA ILE A 331 -5.59 9.17 25.43
C ILE A 331 -4.37 9.14 26.36
N PRO A 332 -4.58 9.18 27.70
CA PRO A 332 -3.47 9.12 28.65
C PRO A 332 -2.95 7.70 28.87
N ALA A 333 -1.66 7.57 29.15
CA ALA A 333 -1.05 6.34 29.63
C ALA A 333 -1.63 5.92 30.97
N GLN A 334 -1.87 4.61 31.15
CA GLN A 334 -2.44 4.07 32.40
C GLN A 334 -1.41 3.89 33.52
N GLU A 335 -0.15 3.74 33.14
CA GLU A 335 0.98 3.47 34.05
C GLU A 335 2.29 4.03 33.51
N ASP A 336 3.33 4.05 34.37
CA ASP A 336 4.69 4.39 33.97
C ASP A 336 5.33 3.19 33.26
N GLY A 337 6.18 3.44 32.24
CA GLY A 337 6.91 2.37 31.56
C GLY A 337 7.37 2.75 30.18
N VAL A 338 7.53 1.75 29.33
CA VAL A 338 7.88 1.87 27.91
C VAL A 338 6.74 1.27 27.08
N ILE A 339 6.35 1.91 25.99
CA ILE A 339 5.38 1.34 25.05
C ILE A 339 5.97 0.06 24.46
N GLU A 340 5.39 -1.08 24.81
CA GLU A 340 5.81 -2.41 24.34
C GLU A 340 5.21 -2.77 23.00
N ALA A 341 3.90 -2.47 22.80
CA ALA A 341 3.24 -2.75 21.55
C ALA A 341 2.09 -1.76 21.27
N LEU A 342 1.92 -1.46 19.98
CA LEU A 342 0.80 -0.73 19.38
C LEU A 342 0.28 -1.57 18.20
N PRO A 343 -0.59 -2.58 18.44
CA PRO A 343 -1.04 -3.51 17.40
C PRO A 343 -1.67 -2.79 16.20
N ALA A 344 -1.02 -2.86 15.05
CA ALA A 344 -1.40 -2.07 13.89
C ALA A 344 -2.82 -2.40 13.40
N MET A 345 -3.20 -3.68 13.36
CA MET A 345 -4.55 -4.10 12.92
C MET A 345 -5.63 -3.53 13.81
N GLU A 346 -5.45 -3.60 15.13
CA GLU A 346 -6.45 -3.10 16.08
C GLU A 346 -6.67 -1.59 15.93
N PHE A 347 -5.59 -0.83 15.74
CA PHE A 347 -5.69 0.60 15.50
C PHE A 347 -6.23 0.94 14.11
N GLY A 348 -5.95 0.14 13.10
CA GLY A 348 -6.58 0.25 11.79
C GLY A 348 -8.09 0.01 11.85
N LEU A 349 -8.52 -1.04 12.54
CA LEU A 349 -9.94 -1.32 12.80
C LEU A 349 -10.60 -0.25 13.67
N PHE A 350 -9.86 0.30 14.62
CA PHE A 350 -10.37 1.40 15.46
C PHE A 350 -10.61 2.65 14.60
N ALA A 351 -9.67 3.05 13.75
CA ALA A 351 -9.81 4.18 12.83
C ALA A 351 -10.96 3.94 11.81
N MET A 352 -11.11 2.72 11.32
CA MET A 352 -12.24 2.35 10.45
C MET A 352 -13.59 2.57 11.15
N ARG A 353 -13.72 2.17 12.41
CA ARG A 353 -14.95 2.41 13.21
C ARG A 353 -15.25 3.89 13.45
N LEU A 354 -14.22 4.76 13.44
CA LEU A 354 -14.39 6.22 13.49
C LEU A 354 -14.87 6.81 12.15
N GLY A 355 -14.85 6.04 11.07
CA GLY A 355 -15.21 6.51 9.73
C GLY A 355 -14.01 6.76 8.79
N ALA A 356 -12.77 6.60 9.27
CA ALA A 356 -11.57 6.80 8.43
C ALA A 356 -11.36 5.69 7.39
N GLY A 357 -12.00 4.53 7.54
CA GLY A 357 -11.92 3.39 6.62
C GLY A 357 -13.31 2.83 6.26
N ARG A 358 -13.33 1.91 5.28
CA ARG A 358 -14.57 1.25 4.82
C ARG A 358 -14.65 -0.17 5.36
N ALA A 359 -15.74 -0.52 6.05
CA ALA A 359 -16.06 -1.90 6.37
C ALA A 359 -16.59 -2.64 5.12
N VAL A 360 -17.37 -1.95 4.28
CA VAL A 360 -17.83 -2.43 2.96
C VAL A 360 -17.57 -1.38 1.88
N LYS A 361 -17.45 -1.82 0.62
CA LYS A 361 -17.06 -0.94 -0.52
C LYS A 361 -17.93 0.29 -0.71
N THR A 362 -19.17 0.26 -0.24
CA THR A 362 -20.16 1.35 -0.39
C THR A 362 -20.12 2.37 0.75
N ASP A 363 -19.33 2.13 1.80
CA ASP A 363 -19.27 3.04 2.92
C ASP A 363 -18.65 4.39 2.51
N ALA A 364 -19.28 5.47 2.96
CA ALA A 364 -18.70 6.81 2.85
C ALA A 364 -17.55 6.98 3.85
N LEU A 365 -16.50 7.66 3.44
CA LEU A 365 -15.39 7.99 4.32
C LEU A 365 -15.61 9.36 5.00
N ASP A 366 -15.24 9.42 6.26
CA ASP A 366 -14.97 10.68 6.94
C ASP A 366 -13.45 10.94 6.87
N TYR A 367 -13.05 11.82 5.98
CA TYR A 367 -11.64 12.11 5.74
C TYR A 367 -10.93 12.81 6.91
N GLU A 368 -11.69 13.43 7.83
CA GLU A 368 -11.16 14.22 8.93
C GLU A 368 -10.86 13.36 10.18
N THR A 369 -11.48 12.18 10.29
CA THR A 369 -11.33 11.32 11.47
C THR A 369 -10.07 10.46 11.43
N GLY A 370 -9.60 10.06 12.63
CA GLY A 370 -8.45 9.17 12.76
C GLY A 370 -7.73 9.26 14.09
N ILE A 371 -6.46 8.88 14.10
CA ILE A 371 -5.61 8.78 15.28
C ILE A 371 -4.27 9.45 14.98
N VAL A 372 -3.72 10.17 15.96
CA VAL A 372 -2.32 10.63 15.95
C VAL A 372 -1.65 10.13 17.23
N PHE A 373 -0.62 9.32 17.10
CA PHE A 373 0.18 8.85 18.22
C PHE A 373 1.21 9.92 18.62
N GLU A 374 1.27 10.22 19.91
CA GLU A 374 2.33 11.05 20.50
C GLU A 374 3.51 10.19 20.95
N LYS A 375 3.28 8.89 21.16
CA LYS A 375 4.29 7.91 21.57
C LYS A 375 4.25 6.68 20.67
N LYS A 376 5.44 6.13 20.40
CA LYS A 376 5.63 4.95 19.58
C LYS A 376 6.26 3.82 20.41
N VAL A 377 6.26 2.60 19.85
CA VAL A 377 6.91 1.45 20.48
C VAL A 377 8.38 1.78 20.80
N GLY A 378 8.81 1.44 22.02
CA GLY A 378 10.14 1.73 22.52
C GLY A 378 10.28 3.08 23.24
N GLU A 379 9.27 3.97 23.21
CA GLU A 379 9.32 5.26 23.90
C GLU A 379 8.79 5.16 25.33
N SER A 380 9.45 5.88 26.23
CA SER A 380 9.05 5.96 27.62
C SER A 380 7.81 6.81 27.81
N VAL A 381 6.95 6.40 28.74
CA VAL A 381 5.75 7.14 29.14
C VAL A 381 5.61 7.19 30.66
N LYS A 382 4.99 8.26 31.15
CA LYS A 382 4.53 8.36 32.53
C LYS A 382 3.02 8.24 32.59
N LYS A 383 2.51 7.72 33.70
CA LYS A 383 1.06 7.68 33.95
C LYS A 383 0.43 9.05 33.79
N GLY A 384 -0.60 9.14 32.94
CA GLY A 384 -1.28 10.39 32.61
C GLY A 384 -0.65 11.17 31.45
N GLU A 385 0.53 10.80 30.94
CA GLU A 385 1.12 11.37 29.73
C GLU A 385 0.31 10.95 28.50
N ILE A 386 0.10 11.87 27.54
CA ILE A 386 -0.71 11.59 26.36
C ILE A 386 0.05 10.66 25.41
N VAL A 387 -0.55 9.51 25.12
CA VAL A 387 -0.02 8.49 24.19
C VAL A 387 -0.51 8.72 22.77
N ALA A 388 -1.77 9.16 22.65
CA ALA A 388 -2.40 9.41 21.35
C ALA A 388 -3.53 10.44 21.47
N LYS A 389 -3.92 10.99 20.32
CA LYS A 389 -5.13 11.82 20.15
C LYS A 389 -6.04 11.14 19.12
N VAL A 390 -7.32 11.04 19.46
CA VAL A 390 -8.35 10.51 18.57
C VAL A 390 -9.17 11.69 18.05
N TYR A 391 -9.23 11.82 16.74
CA TYR A 391 -10.00 12.81 16.00
C TYR A 391 -11.31 12.18 15.55
N ALA A 392 -12.45 12.71 15.98
CA ALA A 392 -13.73 12.08 15.72
C ALA A 392 -14.86 13.09 15.53
N ASN A 393 -15.82 12.73 14.68
CA ASN A 393 -17.06 13.45 14.46
C ASN A 393 -18.26 12.71 15.09
N GLY A 394 -19.31 13.48 15.40
CA GLY A 394 -20.55 12.96 15.97
C GLY A 394 -20.42 12.50 17.41
N LYS A 395 -21.22 11.51 17.80
CA LYS A 395 -21.23 11.02 19.17
C LYS A 395 -20.06 10.11 19.46
N ILE A 396 -19.31 10.44 20.49
CA ILE A 396 -18.22 9.61 21.00
C ILE A 396 -18.81 8.63 22.07
N SER A 397 -18.45 7.34 21.94
CA SER A 397 -18.75 6.36 23.00
C SER A 397 -18.06 6.75 24.30
N PRO A 398 -18.72 6.68 25.47
CA PRO A 398 -18.06 6.86 26.76
C PRO A 398 -16.89 5.89 27.01
N GLU A 399 -16.93 4.72 26.36
CA GLU A 399 -15.90 3.69 26.48
C GLU A 399 -14.71 3.92 25.51
N LEU A 400 -14.77 4.92 24.60
CA LEU A 400 -13.76 5.12 23.56
C LEU A 400 -12.33 5.15 24.12
N VAL A 401 -12.09 5.92 25.17
CA VAL A 401 -10.76 6.01 25.82
C VAL A 401 -10.33 4.66 26.37
N THR A 402 -11.23 3.98 27.09
CA THR A 402 -10.94 2.68 27.70
C THR A 402 -10.70 1.61 26.63
N ASP A 403 -11.47 1.62 25.54
CA ASP A 403 -11.30 0.67 24.43
C ASP A 403 -9.97 0.90 23.71
N PHE A 404 -9.59 2.15 23.47
CA PHE A 404 -8.29 2.48 22.91
C PHE A 404 -7.15 2.00 23.82
N GLN A 405 -7.24 2.27 25.12
CA GLN A 405 -6.21 1.92 26.09
C GLN A 405 -5.97 0.40 26.22
N LYS A 406 -6.96 -0.44 25.91
CA LYS A 406 -6.79 -1.92 25.89
C LYS A 406 -5.72 -2.37 24.89
N TYR A 407 -5.55 -1.62 23.80
CA TYR A 407 -4.58 -1.95 22.74
C TYR A 407 -3.19 -1.41 22.99
N VAL A 408 -3.04 -0.38 23.83
CA VAL A 408 -1.73 0.16 24.21
C VAL A 408 -1.10 -0.76 25.24
N LYS A 409 0.02 -1.41 24.88
CA LYS A 409 0.75 -2.25 25.82
C LYS A 409 1.95 -1.49 26.37
N ILE A 410 2.00 -1.40 27.70
CA ILE A 410 3.10 -0.76 28.44
C ILE A 410 3.77 -1.83 29.29
N LYS A 411 5.10 -1.82 29.36
CA LYS A 411 5.87 -2.67 30.27
C LYS A 411 6.76 -1.83 31.16
N MET A 412 6.93 -2.26 32.40
CA MET A 412 7.95 -1.72 33.30
C MET A 412 9.34 -2.19 32.84
N SER A 413 10.04 -1.38 32.06
CA SER A 413 11.39 -1.64 31.57
C SER A 413 12.03 -0.31 31.24
N ASP A 414 13.38 -0.25 31.44
CA ASP A 414 14.20 0.86 30.99
C ASP A 414 14.83 0.62 29.61
N GLU A 415 14.56 -0.55 28.99
CA GLU A 415 15.07 -0.88 27.67
C GLU A 415 14.20 -0.26 26.57
N THR A 416 14.77 0.67 25.84
CA THR A 416 14.22 1.19 24.58
C THR A 416 14.33 0.13 23.49
N LEU A 417 13.20 -0.31 22.97
CA LEU A 417 13.14 -1.20 21.81
C LEU A 417 13.37 -0.36 20.54
N LYS A 418 14.45 -0.65 19.80
CA LYS A 418 14.62 -0.08 18.47
C LYS A 418 13.91 -0.99 17.46
N MET A 419 12.85 -0.49 16.84
CA MET A 419 12.22 -1.16 15.70
C MET A 419 13.06 -0.90 14.45
N ARG A 420 13.23 -1.94 13.65
CA ARG A 420 13.90 -1.85 12.35
C ARG A 420 12.83 -1.87 11.27
N GLU A 421 12.73 -0.81 10.48
CA GLU A 421 11.69 -0.67 9.45
C GLU A 421 11.93 -1.62 8.27
N ILE A 422 13.14 -1.66 7.70
CA ILE A 422 13.51 -2.63 6.67
C ILE A 422 14.18 -3.85 7.33
N ILE A 423 13.56 -5.02 7.15
CA ILE A 423 14.04 -6.29 7.69
C ILE A 423 15.00 -6.96 6.71
N GLU A 424 14.65 -6.97 5.41
CA GLU A 424 15.42 -7.66 4.37
C GLU A 424 15.16 -7.02 2.99
N ILE A 425 16.17 -7.09 2.11
CA ILE A 425 16.07 -6.66 0.70
C ILE A 425 16.30 -7.87 -0.19
N ILE A 426 15.42 -8.12 -1.16
CA ILE A 426 15.44 -9.24 -2.10
C ILE A 426 15.47 -8.70 -3.53
N SER A 427 16.45 -9.13 -4.33
CA SER A 427 16.68 -8.66 -5.70
C SER A 427 16.94 -9.80 -6.68
#